data_d208328bdb61253347244a29b8ddbb40
#
_entry.id   d208328bdb61253347244a29b8ddbb40
#
_cell.length_a   1.000
_cell.length_b   1.000
_cell.length_c   1.000
_cell.angle_alpha   90.00
_cell.angle_beta   90.00
_cell.angle_gamma   90.00
#
_symmetry.space_group_name_H-M   'P 1'
#
loop_
_entity.id
_entity.type
_entity.pdbx_description
1 polymer ?
#
loop_
_entity_poly.entity_id
_entity_poly.type
_entity_poly.pdbx_seq_one_letter_code
_entity_poly.pdbx_strand_id
1 'polypeptide(L)'
;AESNPNAQGFDESLLMASGLFLPEDDPDVVNAKLDFDPIDTFLWARMQFAAAFNSGDWFAPGGYLTDYWTDESLKVIEANRNRPFFLYLAHWGVHTPLQATKDDYEAVGDIEPHRLRVYAAMLRALDRSVGEITAKLEDEGLADNTIIVFSSDNGGAGYIGLPEINQPYRGWKITLFEGGIRVPMFVKWPAKITPGTRVDTPVAHIDVMPTLASAAGASLPEGVVIDGRDMLPVATGTGDISHPNDALFWQSGYYHVVRAGDWKLQVDGRQKKNWLFDLANDPTEQVNLAEMRSDKLSELQALLDAHLADSVAPLYPYTIESPVAIDKTAADTVGPDDEYVWWPN
;
A
#
# COMPACT_ATOMS: atom_id res chain seq x y z
N ALA A 1 -10.89 -20.41 7.64
CA ALA A 1 -9.97 -21.52 7.31
C ALA A 1 -9.52 -21.45 5.84
N GLU A 2 -10.43 -21.23 4.91
CA GLU A 2 -10.12 -21.19 3.46
C GLU A 2 -9.28 -19.98 3.02
N SER A 3 -9.33 -18.88 3.78
CA SER A 3 -8.58 -17.64 3.49
C SER A 3 -7.21 -17.58 4.18
N ASN A 4 -6.81 -18.62 4.90
CA ASN A 4 -5.51 -18.65 5.56
C ASN A 4 -4.38 -18.81 4.54
N PRO A 5 -3.23 -18.13 4.68
CA PRO A 5 -2.10 -18.24 3.74
C PRO A 5 -1.65 -19.67 3.49
N ASN A 6 -1.66 -20.53 4.50
CA ASN A 6 -1.32 -21.94 4.31
C ASN A 6 -2.29 -22.68 3.37
N ALA A 7 -3.56 -22.28 3.30
CA ALA A 7 -4.53 -22.80 2.34
C ALA A 7 -4.35 -22.19 0.92
N GLN A 8 -3.54 -21.14 0.80
CA GLN A 8 -3.25 -20.43 -0.44
C GLN A 8 -1.84 -20.70 -0.99
N GLY A 9 -1.15 -21.72 -0.47
CA GLY A 9 0.14 -22.17 -1.00
C GLY A 9 1.37 -21.73 -0.22
N PHE A 10 1.23 -21.03 0.90
CA PHE A 10 2.35 -20.74 1.80
C PHE A 10 2.61 -21.93 2.73
N ASP A 11 3.86 -22.33 2.87
CA ASP A 11 4.25 -23.41 3.78
C ASP A 11 4.06 -23.02 5.25
N GLU A 12 4.37 -21.77 5.56
CA GLU A 12 4.28 -21.21 6.91
C GLU A 12 3.62 -19.83 6.89
N SER A 13 2.92 -19.48 7.96
CA SER A 13 2.31 -18.18 8.14
C SER A 13 2.39 -17.72 9.59
N LEU A 14 2.62 -16.44 9.79
CA LEU A 14 2.55 -15.79 11.09
C LEU A 14 1.64 -14.57 10.93
N LEU A 15 0.48 -14.60 11.57
CA LEU A 15 -0.57 -13.62 11.41
C LEU A 15 -0.75 -12.83 12.70
N MET A 16 -1.11 -11.55 12.59
CA MET A 16 -1.55 -10.73 13.72
C MET A 16 -3.08 -10.80 13.88
N ALA A 17 -3.55 -10.69 15.12
CA ALA A 17 -4.99 -10.74 15.43
C ALA A 17 -5.74 -9.48 14.99
N SER A 18 -5.14 -8.34 15.04
CA SER A 18 -5.48 -7.00 14.62
C SER A 18 -5.00 -5.96 15.65
N GLY A 19 -4.09 -5.18 15.28
CA GLY A 19 -4.00 -3.85 15.61
C GLY A 19 -2.97 -3.31 16.55
N LEU A 20 -2.76 -3.77 17.73
CA LEU A 20 -1.81 -3.14 18.65
C LEU A 20 -0.37 -3.51 18.31
N PHE A 21 0.52 -2.50 18.34
CA PHE A 21 1.97 -2.71 18.21
C PHE A 21 2.64 -3.05 19.53
N LEU A 22 2.03 -2.59 20.63
CA LEU A 22 2.32 -2.93 22.02
C LEU A 22 1.01 -2.91 22.81
N PRO A 23 0.92 -3.58 23.99
CA PRO A 23 -0.17 -3.31 24.91
C PRO A 23 -0.31 -1.81 25.18
N GLU A 24 -1.56 -1.33 25.28
CA GLU A 24 -1.84 0.10 25.41
C GLU A 24 -1.19 0.74 26.66
N ASP A 25 -1.03 -0.05 27.71
CA ASP A 25 -0.47 0.32 29.00
C ASP A 25 1.00 -0.14 29.19
N ASP A 26 1.64 -0.61 28.13
CA ASP A 26 3.05 -1.00 28.18
C ASP A 26 3.91 0.20 28.60
N PRO A 27 4.88 0.02 29.53
CA PRO A 27 5.72 1.12 29.99
C PRO A 27 6.59 1.75 28.91
N ASP A 28 6.81 1.06 27.79
CA ASP A 28 7.63 1.54 26.67
C ASP A 28 6.82 2.14 25.52
N VAL A 29 5.49 2.15 25.59
CA VAL A 29 4.64 2.63 24.49
C VAL A 29 4.41 4.14 24.55
N VAL A 30 4.42 4.79 23.39
CA VAL A 30 3.90 6.14 23.17
C VAL A 30 2.70 6.07 22.22
N ASN A 31 1.54 6.41 22.74
CA ASN A 31 0.27 6.34 22.03
C ASN A 31 -0.14 7.72 21.49
N ALA A 32 -0.71 7.77 20.29
CA ALA A 32 -1.39 8.95 19.78
C ALA A 32 -2.81 8.59 19.32
N LYS A 33 -3.78 8.81 20.21
CA LYS A 33 -5.21 8.57 19.93
C LYS A 33 -5.80 9.72 19.11
N LEU A 34 -6.75 9.38 18.24
CA LEU A 34 -7.42 10.31 17.34
C LEU A 34 -8.80 10.65 17.91
N ASP A 35 -8.84 11.59 18.84
CA ASP A 35 -10.08 11.97 19.57
C ASP A 35 -11.21 12.48 18.67
N PHE A 36 -10.87 12.94 17.46
CA PHE A 36 -11.81 13.40 16.45
C PHE A 36 -12.36 12.26 15.57
N ASP A 37 -11.80 11.04 15.63
CA ASP A 37 -12.24 9.89 14.85
C ASP A 37 -12.95 8.85 15.72
N PRO A 38 -14.29 8.71 15.60
CA PRO A 38 -15.04 7.69 16.33
C PRO A 38 -14.62 6.26 16.00
N ILE A 39 -14.09 6.04 14.78
CA ILE A 39 -13.60 4.73 14.36
C ILE A 39 -12.32 4.38 15.12
N ASP A 40 -11.38 5.32 15.25
CA ASP A 40 -10.17 5.12 16.05
C ASP A 40 -10.52 4.76 17.51
N THR A 41 -11.44 5.51 18.13
CA THR A 41 -11.93 5.22 19.49
C THR A 41 -12.50 3.80 19.61
N PHE A 42 -13.29 3.36 18.62
CA PHE A 42 -13.83 2.01 18.56
C PHE A 42 -12.73 0.96 18.38
N LEU A 43 -11.77 1.22 17.54
CA LEU A 43 -10.65 0.29 17.26
C LEU A 43 -9.80 0.07 18.51
N TRP A 44 -9.41 1.14 19.23
CA TRP A 44 -8.66 1.02 20.48
C TRP A 44 -9.34 0.09 21.50
N ALA A 45 -10.68 0.12 21.58
CA ALA A 45 -11.44 -0.74 22.46
C ALA A 45 -11.53 -2.22 22.05
N ARG A 46 -11.12 -2.56 20.82
CA ARG A 46 -11.29 -3.90 20.22
C ARG A 46 -10.00 -4.53 19.75
N MET A 47 -8.97 -3.74 19.50
CA MET A 47 -7.69 -4.26 19.03
C MET A 47 -6.99 -5.09 20.08
N GLN A 48 -6.25 -6.11 19.62
CA GLN A 48 -5.53 -7.04 20.47
C GLN A 48 -4.04 -7.05 20.09
N PHE A 49 -3.21 -7.23 21.08
CA PHE A 49 -1.79 -7.49 20.92
C PHE A 49 -1.58 -9.01 20.89
N ALA A 50 -1.78 -9.61 19.72
CA ALA A 50 -1.69 -11.05 19.56
C ALA A 50 -1.27 -11.46 18.15
N ALA A 51 -0.56 -12.60 18.07
CA ALA A 51 -0.14 -13.26 16.84
C ALA A 51 -0.53 -14.74 16.88
N ALA A 52 -0.59 -15.37 15.71
CA ALA A 52 -0.84 -16.80 15.57
C ALA A 52 0.04 -17.41 14.47
N PHE A 53 0.71 -18.51 14.78
CA PHE A 53 1.55 -19.24 13.83
C PHE A 53 0.75 -20.41 13.22
N ASN A 54 0.77 -20.52 11.88
CA ASN A 54 0.15 -21.61 11.11
C ASN A 54 -1.29 -21.96 11.54
N SER A 55 -2.13 -20.95 11.75
CA SER A 55 -3.51 -21.11 12.24
C SER A 55 -3.63 -21.74 13.64
N GLY A 56 -2.56 -21.73 14.42
CA GLY A 56 -2.56 -22.17 15.81
C GLY A 56 -3.26 -21.18 16.75
N ASP A 57 -3.08 -21.39 18.05
CA ASP A 57 -3.63 -20.53 19.08
C ASP A 57 -2.98 -19.14 19.07
N TRP A 58 -3.76 -18.14 19.44
CA TRP A 58 -3.28 -16.77 19.59
C TRP A 58 -2.38 -16.65 20.83
N PHE A 59 -1.25 -15.96 20.67
CA PHE A 59 -0.31 -15.65 21.73
C PHE A 59 0.12 -14.19 21.68
N ALA A 60 0.54 -13.63 22.81
CA ALA A 60 1.13 -12.30 22.84
C ALA A 60 2.57 -12.34 22.29
N PRO A 61 2.88 -11.60 21.22
CA PRO A 61 4.26 -11.49 20.71
C PRO A 61 5.16 -10.78 21.74
N GLY A 62 6.47 -10.96 21.63
CA GLY A 62 7.44 -10.26 22.48
C GLY A 62 7.85 -8.93 21.88
N GLY A 63 7.78 -7.84 22.67
CA GLY A 63 8.24 -6.53 22.25
C GLY A 63 7.35 -5.83 21.23
N TYR A 64 7.88 -4.78 20.60
CA TYR A 64 7.16 -3.98 19.62
C TYR A 64 6.90 -4.79 18.34
N LEU A 65 5.68 -4.76 17.83
CA LEU A 65 5.22 -5.66 16.77
C LEU A 65 6.08 -5.59 15.50
N THR A 66 6.52 -4.40 15.09
CA THR A 66 7.38 -4.23 13.92
C THR A 66 8.72 -4.94 14.11
N ASP A 67 9.32 -4.81 15.28
CA ASP A 67 10.59 -5.48 15.61
C ASP A 67 10.38 -7.01 15.73
N TYR A 68 9.27 -7.44 16.30
CA TYR A 68 8.93 -8.86 16.37
C TYR A 68 8.80 -9.51 14.98
N TRP A 69 8.12 -8.86 14.03
CA TRP A 69 8.05 -9.32 12.64
C TRP A 69 9.42 -9.35 11.96
N THR A 70 10.27 -8.39 12.28
CA THR A 70 11.64 -8.35 11.79
C THR A 70 12.43 -9.56 12.29
N ASP A 71 12.43 -9.79 13.60
CA ASP A 71 13.12 -10.92 14.23
C ASP A 71 12.69 -12.27 13.66
N GLU A 72 11.38 -12.48 13.48
CA GLU A 72 10.87 -13.70 12.87
C GLU A 72 11.30 -13.82 11.38
N SER A 73 11.35 -12.72 10.66
CA SER A 73 11.84 -12.69 9.27
C SER A 73 13.32 -13.03 9.18
N LEU A 74 14.15 -12.55 10.10
CA LEU A 74 15.59 -12.92 10.19
C LEU A 74 15.77 -14.43 10.43
N LYS A 75 14.93 -15.03 11.29
CA LYS A 75 14.93 -16.49 11.53
C LYS A 75 14.53 -17.28 10.28
N VAL A 76 13.52 -16.79 9.53
CA VAL A 76 13.11 -17.41 8.27
C VAL A 76 14.24 -17.37 7.24
N ILE A 77 14.94 -16.23 7.08
CA ILE A 77 16.08 -16.09 6.18
C ILE A 77 17.18 -17.09 6.56
N GLU A 78 17.55 -17.14 7.85
CA GLU A 78 18.58 -18.05 8.34
C GLU A 78 18.22 -19.52 8.11
N ALA A 79 17.00 -19.92 8.44
CA ALA A 79 16.52 -21.30 8.27
C ALA A 79 16.48 -21.74 6.80
N ASN A 80 16.32 -20.80 5.88
CA ASN A 80 16.21 -21.07 4.45
C ASN A 80 17.45 -20.69 3.62
N ARG A 81 18.57 -20.28 4.24
CA ARG A 81 19.78 -19.82 3.54
C ARG A 81 20.36 -20.79 2.50
N ASN A 82 20.06 -22.09 2.60
CA ASN A 82 20.56 -23.13 1.71
C ASN A 82 19.53 -23.62 0.68
N ARG A 83 18.38 -22.94 0.55
CA ARG A 83 17.33 -23.27 -0.42
C ARG A 83 16.61 -22.00 -0.90
N PRO A 84 16.00 -22.00 -2.09
CA PRO A 84 15.14 -20.89 -2.51
C PRO A 84 13.98 -20.68 -1.54
N PHE A 85 13.62 -19.44 -1.29
CA PHE A 85 12.46 -19.08 -0.49
C PHE A 85 11.74 -17.86 -1.06
N PHE A 86 10.48 -17.71 -0.74
CA PHE A 86 9.66 -16.53 -0.94
C PHE A 86 9.14 -16.08 0.42
N LEU A 87 9.50 -14.87 0.84
CA LEU A 87 9.03 -14.26 2.07
C LEU A 87 8.14 -13.06 1.73
N TYR A 88 6.86 -13.13 2.11
CA TYR A 88 5.94 -12.00 2.07
C TYR A 88 5.81 -11.41 3.47
N LEU A 89 6.47 -10.27 3.69
CA LEU A 89 6.45 -9.55 4.96
C LEU A 89 5.50 -8.36 4.88
N ALA A 90 4.27 -8.56 5.31
CA ALA A 90 3.25 -7.52 5.38
C ALA A 90 3.29 -6.81 6.73
N HIS A 91 4.18 -5.83 6.87
CA HIS A 91 4.21 -5.00 8.07
C HIS A 91 2.89 -4.28 8.30
N TRP A 92 2.43 -4.24 9.55
CA TRP A 92 1.30 -3.42 9.96
C TRP A 92 1.65 -1.92 10.05
N GLY A 93 2.90 -1.59 10.28
CA GLY A 93 3.41 -0.21 10.27
C GLY A 93 3.32 0.41 8.87
N VAL A 94 2.79 1.61 8.80
CA VAL A 94 2.49 2.56 9.87
C VAL A 94 0.96 2.81 10.03
N HIS A 95 0.16 1.76 10.01
CA HIS A 95 -1.29 1.83 10.17
C HIS A 95 -1.69 2.25 11.60
N THR A 96 -2.90 2.76 11.78
CA THR A 96 -3.48 2.95 13.12
C THR A 96 -3.69 1.60 13.83
N PRO A 97 -3.58 1.57 15.17
CA PRO A 97 -3.40 2.70 16.09
C PRO A 97 -1.98 3.27 16.00
N LEU A 98 -1.85 4.58 16.18
CA LEU A 98 -0.53 5.20 16.18
C LEU A 98 0.16 4.92 17.52
N GLN A 99 1.10 3.97 17.47
CA GLN A 99 1.90 3.53 18.62
C GLN A 99 3.38 3.39 18.22
N ALA A 100 4.26 3.98 19.00
CA ALA A 100 5.71 3.85 18.85
C ALA A 100 6.37 3.44 20.17
N THR A 101 7.59 2.94 20.10
CA THR A 101 8.43 2.82 21.30
C THR A 101 8.90 4.19 21.76
N LYS A 102 9.23 4.33 23.06
CA LYS A 102 9.84 5.55 23.59
C LYS A 102 11.15 5.89 22.89
N ASP A 103 11.98 4.89 22.67
CA ASP A 103 13.29 5.07 22.02
C ASP A 103 13.14 5.62 20.60
N ASP A 104 12.20 5.10 19.81
CA ASP A 104 11.94 5.60 18.46
C ASP A 104 11.34 7.01 18.49
N TYR A 105 10.44 7.28 19.45
CA TYR A 105 9.82 8.59 19.63
C TYR A 105 10.83 9.66 20.03
N GLU A 106 11.77 9.33 20.91
CA GLU A 106 12.85 10.24 21.31
C GLU A 106 13.85 10.47 20.16
N ALA A 107 14.19 9.43 19.44
CA ALA A 107 15.17 9.46 18.36
C ALA A 107 14.77 10.33 17.16
N VAL A 108 13.48 10.52 16.88
CA VAL A 108 13.02 11.40 15.79
C VAL A 108 13.05 12.89 16.17
N GLY A 109 13.36 13.22 17.44
CA GLY A 109 13.46 14.59 17.91
C GLY A 109 12.10 15.30 18.04
N ASP A 110 12.13 16.63 18.12
CA ASP A 110 10.95 17.44 18.34
C ASP A 110 10.19 17.67 17.02
N ILE A 111 9.08 16.95 16.86
CA ILE A 111 8.16 17.06 15.71
C ILE A 111 6.76 17.37 16.26
N GLU A 112 6.13 18.42 15.77
CA GLU A 112 4.76 18.77 16.09
C GLU A 112 3.82 18.56 14.89
N PRO A 113 2.58 18.14 15.09
CA PRO A 113 1.95 17.78 16.37
C PRO A 113 2.40 16.40 16.89
N HIS A 114 2.10 16.09 18.16
CA HIS A 114 2.45 14.81 18.80
C HIS A 114 2.17 13.58 17.93
N ARG A 115 1.01 13.50 17.26
CA ARG A 115 0.66 12.38 16.39
C ARG A 115 1.58 12.24 15.18
N LEU A 116 2.10 13.35 14.64
CA LEU A 116 3.09 13.32 13.57
C LEU A 116 4.43 12.77 14.05
N ARG A 117 4.82 13.11 15.27
CA ARG A 117 6.03 12.56 15.90
C ARG A 117 5.91 11.06 16.14
N VAL A 118 4.76 10.57 16.62
CA VAL A 118 4.51 9.13 16.77
C VAL A 118 4.54 8.44 15.40
N TYR A 119 3.91 9.01 14.38
CA TYR A 119 3.93 8.48 13.02
C TYR A 119 5.35 8.41 12.45
N ALA A 120 6.16 9.44 12.64
CA ALA A 120 7.58 9.45 12.23
C ALA A 120 8.39 8.38 12.98
N ALA A 121 8.12 8.16 14.27
CA ALA A 121 8.76 7.12 15.06
C ALA A 121 8.40 5.70 14.56
N MET A 122 7.15 5.47 14.16
CA MET A 122 6.72 4.23 13.52
C MET A 122 7.43 4.00 12.17
N LEU A 123 7.61 5.06 11.37
CA LEU A 123 8.39 5.00 10.13
C LEU A 123 9.86 4.65 10.39
N ARG A 124 10.45 5.21 11.45
CA ARG A 124 11.82 4.88 11.86
C ARG A 124 11.97 3.39 12.22
N ALA A 125 11.00 2.82 12.93
CA ALA A 125 10.99 1.39 13.23
C ALA A 125 10.88 0.53 11.96
N LEU A 126 10.06 0.93 11.00
CA LEU A 126 9.93 0.24 9.71
C LEU A 126 11.23 0.32 8.89
N ASP A 127 11.87 1.48 8.84
CA ASP A 127 13.16 1.68 8.17
C ASP A 127 14.28 0.80 8.79
N ARG A 128 14.32 0.73 10.14
CA ARG A 128 15.20 -0.18 10.86
C ARG A 128 14.99 -1.63 10.43
N SER A 129 13.74 -2.08 10.34
CA SER A 129 13.41 -3.44 9.89
C SER A 129 13.99 -3.73 8.50
N VAL A 130 13.82 -2.81 7.54
CA VAL A 130 14.41 -2.95 6.20
C VAL A 130 15.92 -3.04 6.27
N GLY A 131 16.56 -2.22 7.12
CA GLY A 131 18.00 -2.24 7.36
C GLY A 131 18.49 -3.59 7.88
N GLU A 132 17.85 -4.13 8.91
CA GLU A 132 18.22 -5.41 9.53
C GLU A 132 18.03 -6.60 8.57
N ILE A 133 16.93 -6.63 7.81
CA ILE A 133 16.68 -7.67 6.80
C ILE A 133 17.73 -7.61 5.69
N THR A 134 18.06 -6.42 5.19
CA THR A 134 19.06 -6.28 4.14
C THR A 134 20.46 -6.67 4.63
N ALA A 135 20.83 -6.29 5.86
CA ALA A 135 22.09 -6.70 6.49
C ALA A 135 22.16 -8.23 6.68
N LYS A 136 21.06 -8.86 7.14
CA LYS A 136 21.02 -10.34 7.30
C LYS A 136 21.23 -11.04 5.96
N LEU A 137 20.64 -10.57 4.87
CA LEU A 137 20.84 -11.14 3.54
C LEU A 137 22.30 -10.99 3.06
N GLU A 138 22.97 -9.89 3.40
CA GLU A 138 24.38 -9.67 3.13
C GLU A 138 25.26 -10.62 3.94
N ASP A 139 25.02 -10.73 5.24
CA ASP A 139 25.77 -11.59 6.17
C ASP A 139 25.67 -13.08 5.80
N GLU A 140 24.51 -13.51 5.29
CA GLU A 140 24.30 -14.89 4.81
C GLU A 140 24.82 -15.12 3.37
N GLY A 141 25.34 -14.09 2.70
CA GLY A 141 25.80 -14.15 1.30
C GLY A 141 24.68 -14.34 0.28
N LEU A 142 23.45 -13.95 0.61
CA LEU A 142 22.27 -14.11 -0.23
C LEU A 142 21.91 -12.86 -1.03
N ALA A 143 22.46 -11.70 -0.69
CA ALA A 143 22.04 -10.40 -1.19
C ALA A 143 22.05 -10.30 -2.72
N ASP A 144 23.09 -10.81 -3.38
CA ASP A 144 23.23 -10.74 -4.84
C ASP A 144 22.15 -11.54 -5.58
N ASN A 145 21.68 -12.63 -4.99
CA ASN A 145 20.66 -13.53 -5.59
C ASN A 145 19.29 -13.40 -4.93
N THR A 146 19.02 -12.29 -4.29
CA THR A 146 17.69 -11.99 -3.69
C THR A 146 17.10 -10.75 -4.33
N ILE A 147 15.82 -10.86 -4.73
CA ILE A 147 15.00 -9.70 -5.10
C ILE A 147 14.29 -9.23 -3.84
N ILE A 148 14.44 -7.95 -3.52
CA ILE A 148 13.65 -7.28 -2.50
C ILE A 148 12.72 -6.31 -3.22
N VAL A 149 11.42 -6.44 -3.00
CA VAL A 149 10.40 -5.47 -3.43
C VAL A 149 9.85 -4.82 -2.17
N PHE A 150 9.98 -3.51 -2.07
CA PHE A 150 9.37 -2.71 -1.01
C PHE A 150 8.30 -1.80 -1.61
N SER A 151 7.11 -1.83 -1.03
CA SER A 151 6.02 -0.93 -1.43
C SER A 151 5.08 -0.69 -0.24
N SER A 152 4.26 0.35 -0.33
CA SER A 152 3.07 0.52 0.51
C SER A 152 1.84 -0.04 -0.19
N ASP A 153 0.82 -0.45 0.54
CA ASP A 153 -0.45 -0.94 0.00
C ASP A 153 -1.32 0.21 -0.55
N ASN A 154 -1.23 1.39 0.06
CA ASN A 154 -1.94 2.62 -0.34
C ASN A 154 -1.22 3.87 0.19
N GLY A 155 -1.68 5.02 -0.24
CA GLY A 155 -1.24 6.28 0.31
C GLY A 155 -1.70 6.50 1.75
N GLY A 156 -1.14 7.49 2.42
CA GLY A 156 -1.48 7.85 3.80
C GLY A 156 -2.96 8.19 3.96
N ALA A 157 -3.51 7.88 5.12
CA ALA A 157 -4.94 8.00 5.39
C ALA A 157 -5.33 9.39 5.91
N GLY A 158 -6.35 10.00 5.31
CA GLY A 158 -6.88 11.29 5.76
C GLY A 158 -7.50 11.23 7.17
N TYR A 159 -7.94 10.06 7.61
CA TYR A 159 -8.52 9.92 8.95
C TYR A 159 -7.50 10.04 10.10
N ILE A 160 -6.20 10.00 9.86
CA ILE A 160 -5.20 10.25 10.91
C ILE A 160 -4.96 11.74 11.17
N GLY A 161 -5.56 12.63 10.38
CA GLY A 161 -5.52 14.07 10.62
C GLY A 161 -4.15 14.72 10.39
N LEU A 162 -3.34 14.18 9.48
CA LEU A 162 -2.01 14.67 9.11
C LEU A 162 -2.02 15.10 7.65
N PRO A 163 -2.19 16.39 7.34
CA PRO A 163 -2.40 16.87 5.97
C PRO A 163 -1.14 16.76 5.08
N GLU A 164 0.04 16.61 5.68
CA GLU A 164 1.31 16.63 4.95
C GLU A 164 1.75 15.27 4.40
N ILE A 165 1.16 14.15 4.88
CA ILE A 165 1.73 12.81 4.65
C ILE A 165 1.73 12.34 3.19
N ASN A 166 0.85 12.90 2.35
CA ASN A 166 0.80 12.56 0.93
C ASN A 166 1.32 13.70 0.03
N GLN A 167 1.72 14.83 0.61
CA GLN A 167 2.21 15.96 -0.20
C GLN A 167 3.39 15.57 -1.08
N PRO A 168 3.43 16.10 -2.33
CA PRO A 168 2.54 17.13 -2.89
C PRO A 168 1.26 16.57 -3.54
N TYR A 169 1.01 15.28 -3.45
CA TYR A 169 -0.10 14.61 -4.14
C TYR A 169 -1.43 14.82 -3.43
N ARG A 170 -2.48 15.01 -4.20
CA ARG A 170 -3.85 15.22 -3.76
C ARG A 170 -4.50 13.89 -3.35
N GLY A 171 -5.36 13.92 -2.34
CA GLY A 171 -6.13 12.76 -1.88
C GLY A 171 -5.40 11.89 -0.85
N TRP A 172 -6.08 10.81 -0.45
CA TRP A 172 -5.74 9.95 0.68
C TRP A 172 -6.04 8.49 0.35
N LYS A 173 -5.58 7.56 1.19
CA LYS A 173 -6.15 6.21 1.26
C LYS A 173 -7.67 6.29 1.10
N ILE A 174 -8.27 5.37 0.33
CA ILE A 174 -9.70 5.32 -0.04
C ILE A 174 -10.00 6.12 -1.29
N THR A 175 -9.40 7.30 -1.50
CA THR A 175 -9.51 8.00 -2.77
C THR A 175 -8.57 7.40 -3.81
N LEU A 176 -8.88 7.57 -5.10
CA LEU A 176 -8.04 7.10 -6.19
C LEU A 176 -7.27 8.26 -6.87
N PHE A 177 -7.14 9.39 -6.19
CA PHE A 177 -6.19 10.45 -6.53
C PHE A 177 -4.76 9.99 -6.27
N GLU A 178 -3.76 10.69 -6.85
CA GLU A 178 -2.35 10.27 -6.73
C GLU A 178 -1.92 10.09 -5.27
N GLY A 179 -2.38 10.92 -4.33
CA GLY A 179 -2.08 10.76 -2.90
C GLY A 179 -2.64 9.48 -2.27
N GLY A 180 -3.62 8.85 -2.91
CA GLY A 180 -4.19 7.57 -2.46
C GLY A 180 -3.54 6.34 -3.09
N ILE A 181 -3.02 6.45 -4.32
CA ILE A 181 -2.55 5.30 -5.10
C ILE A 181 -1.09 5.38 -5.57
N ARG A 182 -0.48 6.56 -5.60
CA ARG A 182 0.94 6.71 -5.96
C ARG A 182 1.82 6.48 -4.74
N VAL A 183 2.17 5.23 -4.52
CA VAL A 183 2.94 4.78 -3.35
C VAL A 183 4.43 4.63 -3.69
N PRO A 184 5.33 4.72 -2.68
CA PRO A 184 6.72 4.37 -2.86
C PRO A 184 6.86 2.93 -3.34
N MET A 185 7.74 2.69 -4.33
CA MET A 185 8.10 1.36 -4.77
C MET A 185 9.60 1.30 -5.03
N PHE A 186 10.27 0.34 -4.41
CA PHE A 186 11.68 0.08 -4.58
C PHE A 186 11.92 -1.39 -4.90
N VAL A 187 12.80 -1.65 -5.87
CA VAL A 187 13.22 -3.01 -6.22
C VAL A 187 14.73 -3.08 -6.14
N LYS A 188 15.27 -3.97 -5.28
CA LYS A 188 16.70 -4.25 -5.15
C LYS A 188 16.98 -5.66 -5.65
N TRP A 189 17.85 -5.79 -6.63
CA TRP A 189 18.44 -7.06 -7.07
C TRP A 189 19.87 -6.80 -7.58
N PRO A 190 20.87 -6.85 -6.71
CA PRO A 190 22.23 -6.41 -7.05
C PRO A 190 22.84 -7.10 -8.27
N ALA A 191 22.53 -8.39 -8.49
CA ALA A 191 23.02 -9.15 -9.66
C ALA A 191 22.41 -8.70 -11.00
N LYS A 192 21.31 -7.95 -11.00
CA LYS A 192 20.53 -7.64 -12.23
C LYS A 192 20.22 -6.16 -12.40
N ILE A 193 19.99 -5.43 -11.32
CA ILE A 193 19.54 -4.03 -11.35
C ILE A 193 20.69 -3.13 -10.92
N THR A 194 21.02 -2.16 -11.75
CA THR A 194 22.05 -1.16 -11.43
C THR A 194 21.60 -0.29 -10.26
N PRO A 195 22.40 -0.12 -9.20
CA PRO A 195 22.04 0.76 -8.07
C PRO A 195 21.76 2.20 -8.53
N GLY A 196 20.75 2.83 -7.93
CA GLY A 196 20.37 4.21 -8.24
C GLY A 196 19.57 4.38 -9.53
N THR A 197 19.21 3.29 -10.22
CA THR A 197 18.31 3.35 -11.37
C THR A 197 16.96 3.92 -10.93
N ARG A 198 16.46 4.88 -11.73
CA ARG A 198 15.12 5.44 -11.59
C ARG A 198 14.29 5.06 -12.81
N VAL A 199 13.09 4.59 -12.57
CA VAL A 199 12.10 4.22 -13.58
C VAL A 199 10.87 5.10 -13.39
N ASP A 200 10.49 5.85 -14.44
CA ASP A 200 9.31 6.73 -14.41
C ASP A 200 8.09 6.06 -15.06
N THR A 201 8.25 4.87 -15.65
CA THR A 201 7.15 4.09 -16.22
C THR A 201 6.21 3.60 -15.09
N PRO A 202 4.91 3.85 -15.21
CA PRO A 202 3.94 3.38 -14.22
C PRO A 202 3.92 1.85 -14.11
N VAL A 203 4.01 1.38 -12.87
CA VAL A 203 3.84 -0.02 -12.49
C VAL A 203 2.82 -0.11 -11.34
N ALA A 204 2.26 -1.28 -11.10
CA ALA A 204 1.26 -1.47 -10.06
C ALA A 204 1.51 -2.77 -9.28
N HIS A 205 0.82 -2.95 -8.14
CA HIS A 205 0.95 -4.16 -7.31
C HIS A 205 0.65 -5.46 -8.08
N ILE A 206 -0.22 -5.39 -9.09
CA ILE A 206 -0.53 -6.55 -9.95
C ILE A 206 0.69 -7.06 -10.71
N ASP A 207 1.72 -6.22 -10.90
CA ASP A 207 2.95 -6.56 -11.63
C ASP A 207 3.95 -7.36 -10.79
N VAL A 208 3.80 -7.36 -9.47
CA VAL A 208 4.74 -8.02 -8.55
C VAL A 208 4.76 -9.54 -8.79
N MET A 209 3.58 -10.17 -8.86
CA MET A 209 3.50 -11.62 -9.01
C MET A 209 4.12 -12.12 -10.34
N PRO A 210 3.75 -11.60 -11.53
CA PRO A 210 4.37 -12.03 -12.77
C PRO A 210 5.88 -11.72 -12.83
N THR A 211 6.33 -10.62 -12.20
CA THR A 211 7.75 -10.28 -12.08
C THR A 211 8.52 -11.32 -11.28
N LEU A 212 8.00 -11.69 -10.09
CA LEU A 212 8.65 -12.68 -9.24
C LEU A 212 8.61 -14.09 -9.85
N ALA A 213 7.51 -14.45 -10.53
CA ALA A 213 7.42 -15.71 -11.27
C ALA A 213 8.48 -15.78 -12.38
N SER A 214 8.60 -14.72 -13.19
CA SER A 214 9.63 -14.59 -14.24
C SER A 214 11.03 -14.71 -13.65
N ALA A 215 11.32 -13.99 -12.57
CA ALA A 215 12.61 -14.03 -11.90
C ALA A 215 12.98 -15.42 -11.37
N ALA A 216 12.00 -16.15 -10.85
CA ALA A 216 12.16 -17.51 -10.34
C ALA A 216 12.19 -18.58 -11.45
N GLY A 217 11.95 -18.22 -12.72
CA GLY A 217 11.80 -19.17 -13.82
C GLY A 217 10.53 -20.02 -13.70
N ALA A 218 9.52 -19.55 -12.96
CA ALA A 218 8.24 -20.23 -12.81
C ALA A 218 7.30 -19.86 -13.95
N SER A 219 6.47 -20.84 -14.37
CA SER A 219 5.41 -20.60 -15.32
C SER A 219 4.17 -20.03 -14.63
N LEU A 220 3.52 -19.06 -15.26
CA LEU A 220 2.21 -18.60 -14.81
C LEU A 220 1.14 -19.66 -15.10
N PRO A 221 0.06 -19.71 -14.32
CA PRO A 221 -1.02 -20.68 -14.51
C PRO A 221 -1.66 -20.56 -15.90
N GLU A 222 -1.85 -21.68 -16.58
CA GLU A 222 -2.58 -21.71 -17.85
C GLU A 222 -4.08 -21.44 -17.64
N GLY A 223 -4.70 -20.71 -18.56
CA GLY A 223 -6.15 -20.44 -18.56
C GLY A 223 -6.60 -19.38 -17.54
N VAL A 224 -5.66 -18.73 -16.85
CA VAL A 224 -5.94 -17.60 -15.97
C VAL A 224 -5.47 -16.31 -16.64
N VAL A 225 -6.33 -15.31 -16.69
CA VAL A 225 -5.95 -13.97 -17.15
C VAL A 225 -5.13 -13.28 -16.06
N ILE A 226 -3.92 -12.88 -16.40
CA ILE A 226 -3.02 -12.12 -15.52
C ILE A 226 -2.94 -10.69 -16.05
N ASP A 227 -3.50 -9.74 -15.31
CA ASP A 227 -3.53 -8.32 -15.71
C ASP A 227 -2.16 -7.66 -15.56
N GLY A 228 -1.39 -8.06 -14.55
CA GLY A 228 -0.03 -7.56 -14.32
C GLY A 228 0.98 -8.02 -15.36
N ARG A 229 2.12 -7.34 -15.40
CA ARG A 229 3.23 -7.59 -16.33
C ARG A 229 4.55 -7.70 -15.57
N ASP A 230 5.52 -8.39 -16.18
CA ASP A 230 6.89 -8.44 -15.65
C ASP A 230 7.55 -7.06 -15.76
N MET A 231 7.95 -6.47 -14.62
CA MET A 231 8.64 -5.17 -14.56
C MET A 231 10.17 -5.29 -14.65
N LEU A 232 10.74 -6.50 -14.70
CA LEU A 232 12.20 -6.65 -14.79
C LEU A 232 12.79 -5.98 -16.03
N PRO A 233 12.18 -6.04 -17.23
CA PRO A 233 12.72 -5.34 -18.40
C PRO A 233 12.97 -3.85 -18.17
N VAL A 234 12.01 -3.13 -17.58
CA VAL A 234 12.20 -1.69 -17.27
C VAL A 234 13.15 -1.48 -16.09
N ALA A 235 13.13 -2.34 -15.09
CA ALA A 235 14.03 -2.23 -13.94
C ALA A 235 15.50 -2.48 -14.30
N THR A 236 15.76 -3.34 -15.28
CA THR A 236 17.11 -3.67 -15.77
C THR A 236 17.55 -2.83 -16.97
N GLY A 237 16.67 -2.00 -17.54
CA GLY A 237 16.94 -1.22 -18.74
C GLY A 237 17.08 -2.07 -20.02
N THR A 238 16.49 -3.26 -20.05
CA THR A 238 16.56 -4.20 -21.20
C THR A 238 15.32 -4.16 -22.10
N GLY A 239 14.28 -3.44 -21.69
CA GLY A 239 13.02 -3.33 -22.44
C GLY A 239 12.00 -2.47 -21.71
N ASP A 240 10.78 -2.49 -22.21
CA ASP A 240 9.63 -1.74 -21.70
C ASP A 240 8.60 -2.68 -21.07
N ILE A 241 7.63 -2.09 -20.35
CA ILE A 241 6.44 -2.75 -19.85
C ILE A 241 5.21 -2.16 -20.57
N SER A 242 4.30 -3.02 -20.99
CA SER A 242 3.02 -2.61 -21.59
C SER A 242 1.89 -3.41 -20.96
N HIS A 243 1.01 -2.73 -20.26
CA HIS A 243 -0.20 -3.30 -19.70
C HIS A 243 -1.28 -3.49 -20.78
N PRO A 244 -2.31 -4.31 -20.53
CA PRO A 244 -3.43 -4.45 -21.47
C PRO A 244 -4.04 -3.08 -21.80
N ASN A 245 -4.22 -2.80 -23.10
CA ASN A 245 -4.69 -1.49 -23.60
C ASN A 245 -3.79 -0.29 -23.22
N ASP A 246 -2.53 -0.54 -22.84
CA ASP A 246 -1.60 0.47 -22.31
C ASP A 246 -2.20 1.31 -21.17
N ALA A 247 -2.99 0.66 -20.31
CA ALA A 247 -3.73 1.32 -19.25
C ALA A 247 -3.70 0.53 -17.93
N LEU A 248 -3.81 1.26 -16.83
CA LEU A 248 -4.04 0.74 -15.48
C LEU A 248 -5.44 1.17 -15.01
N PHE A 249 -6.10 0.26 -14.28
CA PHE A 249 -7.46 0.47 -13.81
C PHE A 249 -7.58 0.27 -12.31
N TRP A 250 -8.44 1.06 -11.67
CA TRP A 250 -8.84 0.91 -10.28
C TRP A 250 -10.36 1.05 -10.17
N GLN A 251 -10.96 0.27 -9.29
CA GLN A 251 -12.40 0.37 -9.04
C GLN A 251 -12.73 0.10 -7.58
N SER A 252 -13.71 0.83 -7.08
CA SER A 252 -14.34 0.65 -5.77
C SER A 252 -15.83 0.94 -5.91
N GLY A 253 -16.64 -0.11 -6.03
CA GLY A 253 -18.07 0.03 -6.31
C GLY A 253 -18.35 0.79 -7.60
N TYR A 254 -18.93 1.96 -7.50
CA TYR A 254 -19.24 2.87 -8.62
C TYR A 254 -18.17 3.98 -8.83
N TYR A 255 -17.09 3.94 -8.08
CA TYR A 255 -15.95 4.84 -8.27
C TYR A 255 -14.86 4.12 -9.05
N HIS A 256 -14.60 4.59 -10.27
CA HIS A 256 -13.74 3.93 -11.24
C HIS A 256 -12.67 4.89 -11.76
N VAL A 257 -11.50 4.35 -12.04
CA VAL A 257 -10.36 5.12 -12.56
C VAL A 257 -9.65 4.35 -13.65
N VAL A 258 -9.24 5.06 -14.70
CA VAL A 258 -8.31 4.58 -15.71
C VAL A 258 -7.16 5.57 -15.86
N ARG A 259 -5.94 5.05 -15.92
CA ARG A 259 -4.74 5.79 -16.32
C ARG A 259 -4.19 5.17 -17.60
N ALA A 260 -4.11 5.96 -18.68
CA ALA A 260 -3.50 5.57 -19.94
C ALA A 260 -2.43 6.61 -20.32
N GLY A 261 -1.17 6.18 -20.30
CA GLY A 261 -0.03 7.07 -20.41
C GLY A 261 -0.03 8.16 -19.32
N ASP A 262 -0.03 9.40 -19.74
CA ASP A 262 -0.06 10.57 -18.86
C ASP A 262 -1.47 11.07 -18.51
N TRP A 263 -2.49 10.45 -19.09
CA TRP A 263 -3.88 10.85 -18.84
C TRP A 263 -4.54 9.96 -17.80
N LYS A 264 -5.30 10.58 -16.90
CA LYS A 264 -6.06 9.89 -15.86
C LYS A 264 -7.49 10.39 -15.79
N LEU A 265 -8.44 9.48 -15.95
CA LEU A 265 -9.86 9.73 -15.78
C LEU A 265 -10.35 9.06 -14.52
N GLN A 266 -11.05 9.78 -13.66
CA GLN A 266 -11.77 9.28 -12.50
C GLN A 266 -13.26 9.55 -12.68
N VAL A 267 -14.09 8.55 -12.41
CA VAL A 267 -15.55 8.61 -12.56
C VAL A 267 -16.22 8.20 -11.25
N ASP A 268 -16.91 9.12 -10.60
CA ASP A 268 -17.82 8.80 -9.50
C ASP A 268 -19.25 8.70 -10.05
N GLY A 269 -19.70 7.48 -10.27
CA GLY A 269 -21.01 7.20 -10.84
C GLY A 269 -22.18 7.62 -9.94
N ARG A 270 -21.97 7.72 -8.61
CA ARG A 270 -22.98 8.18 -7.67
C ARG A 270 -23.22 9.67 -7.78
N GLN A 271 -22.14 10.46 -7.85
CA GLN A 271 -22.22 11.93 -8.02
C GLN A 271 -22.45 12.33 -9.46
N LYS A 272 -22.24 11.42 -10.42
CA LYS A 272 -22.15 11.70 -11.87
C LYS A 272 -21.09 12.76 -12.15
N LYS A 273 -19.95 12.64 -11.47
CA LYS A 273 -18.84 13.58 -11.56
C LYS A 273 -17.63 12.90 -12.18
N ASN A 274 -16.97 13.64 -13.06
CA ASN A 274 -15.74 13.19 -13.71
C ASN A 274 -14.61 14.15 -13.36
N TRP A 275 -13.42 13.59 -13.14
CA TRP A 275 -12.16 14.33 -13.07
C TRP A 275 -11.23 13.79 -14.14
N LEU A 276 -10.67 14.67 -14.94
CA LEU A 276 -9.71 14.33 -16.00
C LEU A 276 -8.43 15.12 -15.77
N PHE A 277 -7.29 14.44 -15.71
CA PHE A 277 -5.99 15.04 -15.45
C PHE A 277 -4.97 14.67 -16.51
N ASP A 278 -4.07 15.62 -16.83
CA ASP A 278 -2.85 15.43 -17.60
C ASP A 278 -1.68 15.38 -16.62
N LEU A 279 -1.30 14.18 -16.19
CA LEU A 279 -0.28 13.97 -15.16
C LEU A 279 1.14 14.39 -15.58
N ALA A 280 1.40 14.57 -16.88
CA ALA A 280 2.68 15.09 -17.35
C ALA A 280 2.82 16.59 -17.00
N ASN A 281 1.74 17.34 -17.06
CA ASN A 281 1.71 18.78 -16.79
C ASN A 281 1.14 19.13 -15.41
N ASP A 282 0.33 18.26 -14.84
CA ASP A 282 -0.31 18.39 -13.53
C ASP A 282 -0.23 17.07 -12.74
N PRO A 283 0.97 16.68 -12.28
CA PRO A 283 1.16 15.45 -11.55
C PRO A 283 0.51 15.41 -10.15
N THR A 284 -0.06 16.53 -9.72
CA THR A 284 -0.72 16.70 -8.42
C THR A 284 -2.23 16.86 -8.52
N GLU A 285 -2.80 16.73 -9.73
CA GLU A 285 -4.24 16.68 -9.99
C GLU A 285 -5.02 17.93 -9.52
N GLN A 286 -4.45 19.12 -9.79
CA GLN A 286 -5.03 20.39 -9.35
C GLN A 286 -6.05 20.96 -10.35
N VAL A 287 -5.95 20.60 -11.63
CA VAL A 287 -6.76 21.18 -12.71
C VAL A 287 -7.60 20.09 -13.38
N ASN A 288 -8.89 20.06 -13.07
CA ASN A 288 -9.82 19.15 -13.73
C ASN A 288 -10.11 19.61 -15.18
N LEU A 289 -9.70 18.81 -16.16
CA LEU A 289 -9.83 19.08 -17.60
C LEU A 289 -11.08 18.45 -18.23
N ALA A 290 -11.99 17.82 -17.46
CA ALA A 290 -13.13 17.05 -17.98
C ALA A 290 -14.04 17.86 -18.90
N GLU A 291 -14.27 19.15 -18.61
CA GLU A 291 -15.08 20.04 -19.45
C GLU A 291 -14.32 20.61 -20.65
N MET A 292 -12.98 20.71 -20.54
CA MET A 292 -12.13 21.34 -21.58
C MET A 292 -11.61 20.34 -22.61
N ARG A 293 -11.51 19.05 -22.25
CA ARG A 293 -10.92 18.01 -23.08
C ARG A 293 -11.90 16.82 -23.26
N SER A 294 -13.05 17.15 -23.87
CA SER A 294 -14.09 16.14 -24.17
C SER A 294 -13.60 15.01 -25.10
N ASP A 295 -12.61 15.28 -25.95
CA ASP A 295 -11.92 14.31 -26.79
C ASP A 295 -11.24 13.22 -25.94
N LYS A 296 -10.41 13.64 -24.97
CA LYS A 296 -9.71 12.74 -24.06
C LYS A 296 -10.64 12.06 -23.06
N LEU A 297 -11.63 12.78 -22.55
CA LEU A 297 -12.64 12.20 -21.68
C LEU A 297 -13.35 11.02 -22.38
N SER A 298 -13.79 11.21 -23.63
CA SER A 298 -14.48 10.16 -24.40
C SER A 298 -13.56 8.97 -24.70
N GLU A 299 -12.29 9.20 -25.02
CA GLU A 299 -11.28 8.17 -25.27
C GLU A 299 -11.08 7.29 -24.01
N LEU A 300 -10.83 7.91 -22.86
CA LEU A 300 -10.59 7.19 -21.60
C LEU A 300 -11.86 6.54 -21.04
N GLN A 301 -13.02 7.15 -21.24
CA GLN A 301 -14.31 6.57 -20.89
C GLN A 301 -14.54 5.26 -21.66
N ALA A 302 -14.21 5.25 -22.95
CA ALA A 302 -14.37 4.04 -23.76
C ALA A 302 -13.44 2.88 -23.27
N LEU A 303 -12.20 3.19 -22.84
CA LEU A 303 -11.31 2.21 -22.22
C LEU A 303 -11.87 1.68 -20.91
N LEU A 304 -12.39 2.58 -20.07
CA LEU A 304 -12.98 2.24 -18.78
C LEU A 304 -14.24 1.38 -18.96
N ASP A 305 -15.12 1.75 -19.88
CA ASP A 305 -16.35 1.00 -20.17
C ASP A 305 -16.04 -0.42 -20.69
N ALA A 306 -15.02 -0.56 -21.54
CA ALA A 306 -14.56 -1.86 -22.02
C ALA A 306 -14.01 -2.73 -20.89
N HIS A 307 -13.20 -2.15 -19.98
CA HIS A 307 -12.68 -2.85 -18.82
C HIS A 307 -13.80 -3.30 -17.88
N LEU A 308 -14.77 -2.43 -17.59
CA LEU A 308 -15.89 -2.74 -16.71
C LEU A 308 -16.82 -3.80 -17.29
N ALA A 309 -16.97 -3.85 -18.63
CA ALA A 309 -17.78 -4.87 -19.30
C ALA A 309 -17.15 -6.28 -19.21
N ASP A 310 -15.82 -6.37 -19.06
CA ASP A 310 -15.07 -7.63 -18.89
C ASP A 310 -14.83 -7.98 -17.39
N SER A 311 -15.13 -7.05 -16.50
CA SER A 311 -14.92 -7.23 -15.05
C SER A 311 -15.97 -8.16 -14.45
N VAL A 312 -15.56 -8.96 -13.46
CA VAL A 312 -16.47 -9.80 -12.67
C VAL A 312 -17.27 -8.92 -11.72
N ALA A 313 -18.55 -9.25 -11.56
CA ALA A 313 -19.36 -8.55 -10.56
C ALA A 313 -18.78 -8.74 -9.15
N PRO A 314 -18.87 -7.74 -8.26
CA PRO A 314 -18.46 -7.87 -6.87
C PRO A 314 -19.10 -9.09 -6.20
N LEU A 315 -18.28 -9.88 -5.48
CA LEU A 315 -18.78 -11.07 -4.76
C LEU A 315 -19.70 -10.71 -3.60
N TYR A 316 -19.51 -9.53 -3.02
CA TYR A 316 -20.30 -9.02 -1.91
C TYR A 316 -20.78 -7.60 -2.23
N PRO A 317 -22.05 -7.28 -1.90
CA PRO A 317 -22.51 -5.91 -1.98
C PRO A 317 -21.75 -5.07 -0.91
N TYR A 318 -21.41 -3.85 -1.26
CA TYR A 318 -20.95 -2.89 -0.26
C TYR A 318 -22.10 -2.56 0.72
N THR A 319 -21.75 -2.41 1.98
CA THR A 319 -22.72 -2.19 3.08
C THR A 319 -22.61 -0.80 3.70
N ILE A 320 -21.49 -0.13 3.46
CA ILE A 320 -21.19 1.21 3.95
C ILE A 320 -20.92 2.11 2.76
N GLU A 321 -21.48 3.32 2.80
CA GLU A 321 -21.16 4.38 1.86
C GLU A 321 -20.83 5.64 2.66
N SER A 322 -19.66 6.21 2.41
CA SER A 322 -19.22 7.41 3.11
C SER A 322 -18.65 8.43 2.15
N PRO A 323 -18.96 9.71 2.29
CA PRO A 323 -18.25 10.76 1.59
C PRO A 323 -16.85 10.93 2.22
N VAL A 324 -15.83 10.95 1.37
CA VAL A 324 -14.44 11.18 1.77
C VAL A 324 -13.94 12.45 1.10
N ALA A 325 -13.64 13.46 1.88
CA ALA A 325 -13.11 14.73 1.37
C ALA A 325 -11.75 14.49 0.70
N ILE A 326 -11.52 15.12 -0.45
CA ILE A 326 -10.32 14.91 -1.24
C ILE A 326 -9.14 15.70 -0.66
N ASP A 327 -9.39 16.94 -0.24
CA ASP A 327 -8.35 17.91 0.14
C ASP A 327 -8.31 18.20 1.66
N LYS A 328 -9.12 17.48 2.44
CA LYS A 328 -9.24 17.67 3.88
C LYS A 328 -9.12 16.34 4.63
N THR A 329 -8.49 16.40 5.78
CA THR A 329 -8.41 15.26 6.70
C THR A 329 -9.66 15.16 7.57
N ALA A 330 -9.81 14.05 8.29
CA ALA A 330 -10.91 13.89 9.25
C ALA A 330 -10.84 14.85 10.46
N ALA A 331 -9.69 15.49 10.68
CA ALA A 331 -9.53 16.53 11.71
C ALA A 331 -10.05 17.89 11.26
N ASP A 332 -10.34 18.08 9.98
CA ASP A 332 -10.78 19.35 9.41
C ASP A 332 -12.30 19.46 9.32
N THR A 333 -12.81 20.67 9.34
CA THR A 333 -14.23 20.91 9.07
C THR A 333 -14.48 20.88 7.56
N VAL A 334 -15.34 19.97 7.10
CA VAL A 334 -15.77 19.87 5.70
C VAL A 334 -16.96 20.80 5.47
N GLY A 335 -16.86 21.66 4.45
CA GLY A 335 -17.90 22.59 4.03
C GLY A 335 -18.62 22.15 2.75
N PRO A 336 -19.69 22.87 2.34
CA PRO A 336 -20.49 22.49 1.18
C PRO A 336 -19.77 22.61 -0.17
N ASP A 337 -18.69 23.41 -0.22
CA ASP A 337 -17.91 23.65 -1.43
C ASP A 337 -16.70 22.69 -1.55
N ASP A 338 -16.46 21.85 -0.54
CA ASP A 338 -15.36 20.91 -0.57
C ASP A 338 -15.64 19.73 -1.51
N GLU A 339 -14.64 19.33 -2.27
CA GLU A 339 -14.73 18.17 -3.13
C GLU A 339 -14.60 16.88 -2.31
N TYR A 340 -15.38 15.88 -2.70
CA TYR A 340 -15.34 14.56 -2.07
C TYR A 340 -15.60 13.46 -3.11
N VAL A 341 -15.24 12.25 -2.79
CA VAL A 341 -15.66 11.02 -3.48
C VAL A 341 -16.58 10.23 -2.56
N TRP A 342 -17.50 9.48 -3.14
CA TRP A 342 -18.22 8.47 -2.39
C TRP A 342 -17.41 7.18 -2.35
N TRP A 343 -17.15 6.71 -1.16
CA TRP A 343 -16.49 5.43 -0.94
C TRP A 343 -17.51 4.37 -0.55
N PRO A 344 -17.78 3.39 -1.43
CA PRO A 344 -18.56 2.21 -1.11
C PRO A 344 -17.64 1.11 -0.57
N ASN A 345 -17.99 0.55 0.60
CA ASN A 345 -17.23 -0.51 1.27
C ASN A 345 -18.15 -1.64 1.77
#